data_bbbfa1bd5a3030d43ddacb06bcb55a40
#
_entry.id   bbbfa1bd5a3030d43ddacb06bcb55a40
#
_cell.length_a   1.000
_cell.length_b   1.000
_cell.length_c   1.000
_cell.angle_alpha   90.00
_cell.angle_beta   90.00
_cell.angle_gamma   90.00
#
_symmetry.space_group_name_H-M   'P 1'
#
loop_
_entity.id
_entity.type
_entity.pdbx_description
1 polymer ?
#
loop_
_entity_poly.entity_id
_entity_poly.type
_entity_poly.pdbx_seq_one_letter_code
_entity_poly.pdbx_strand_id
1 'polypeptide(L)'
;TYLTGRDMHQYPVRKRYGYDHMVVLNDYRRWLERQVDVDTYSPEGGVIGDYYSSGIMNNDWTARPWHLDESLHHTNWTVNESLKFLQTRDPSCPYFLTVSFLAPHPPLVPPACYLDRYLHEELPAPAIGDWAEPPEHGGKGDDPESYRVNLQGLALKTARAAYYGMINHIDDQMRRLLNPINGVD
;
A
#
# COMPACT_ATOMS: atom_id res chain seq x y z
N THR A 1 -7.91 22.18 -3.76
CA THR A 1 -8.13 20.83 -3.23
C THR A 1 -7.29 19.83 -4.00
N TYR A 2 -6.52 19.03 -3.33
CA TYR A 2 -5.58 18.09 -3.93
C TYR A 2 -5.77 16.69 -3.33
N LEU A 3 -5.76 15.66 -4.17
CA LEU A 3 -5.84 14.25 -3.77
C LEU A 3 -4.63 13.50 -4.30
N THR A 4 -3.95 12.78 -3.42
CA THR A 4 -2.90 11.83 -3.80
C THR A 4 -3.20 10.42 -3.28
N GLY A 5 -2.78 9.41 -4.03
CA GLY A 5 -2.87 8.03 -3.61
C GLY A 5 -4.06 7.28 -4.18
N ARG A 6 -4.74 6.51 -3.34
CA ARG A 6 -5.84 5.64 -3.76
C ARG A 6 -7.08 6.45 -4.11
N ASP A 7 -7.63 6.21 -5.26
CA ASP A 7 -8.99 6.64 -5.58
C ASP A 7 -10.03 5.68 -4.96
N MET A 8 -11.28 6.11 -4.93
CA MET A 8 -12.38 5.39 -4.26
C MET A 8 -12.91 4.19 -5.07
N HIS A 9 -12.05 3.45 -5.79
CA HIS A 9 -12.43 2.33 -6.64
C HIS A 9 -13.51 2.67 -7.68
N GLN A 10 -13.55 3.89 -8.17
CA GLN A 10 -14.61 4.30 -9.05
C GLN A 10 -14.18 4.32 -10.51
N TYR A 11 -15.08 3.88 -11.35
CA TYR A 11 -14.94 3.99 -12.79
C TYR A 11 -15.96 5.00 -13.36
N PRO A 12 -15.54 5.91 -14.26
CA PRO A 12 -14.17 6.11 -14.73
C PRO A 12 -13.26 6.79 -13.70
N VAL A 13 -11.99 6.32 -13.70
CA VAL A 13 -10.93 6.77 -12.81
C VAL A 13 -10.63 8.21 -13.09
N ARG A 14 -11.05 9.22 -12.72
CA ARG A 14 -10.79 10.66 -12.92
C ARG A 14 -12.04 11.54 -12.87
N LYS A 15 -13.01 11.05 -12.20
CA LYS A 15 -14.08 11.93 -11.77
C LYS A 15 -13.54 12.80 -10.64
N ARG A 16 -13.54 14.10 -10.81
CA ARG A 16 -12.80 15.02 -9.90
C ARG A 16 -13.41 15.20 -8.51
N TYR A 17 -14.67 14.87 -8.29
CA TYR A 17 -15.35 14.96 -6.97
C TYR A 17 -15.09 16.26 -6.19
N GLY A 18 -14.88 17.37 -6.87
CA GLY A 18 -14.55 18.64 -6.26
C GLY A 18 -13.05 18.89 -6.02
N TYR A 19 -12.18 17.97 -6.36
CA TYR A 19 -10.73 18.20 -6.33
C TYR A 19 -10.28 18.97 -7.58
N ASP A 20 -9.41 19.95 -7.42
CA ASP A 20 -8.76 20.67 -8.52
C ASP A 20 -7.71 19.80 -9.19
N HIS A 21 -6.98 19.04 -8.38
CA HIS A 21 -5.95 18.10 -8.78
C HIS A 21 -6.15 16.74 -8.16
N MET A 22 -5.88 15.69 -8.93
CA MET A 22 -5.91 14.30 -8.48
C MET A 22 -4.71 13.56 -9.08
N VAL A 23 -3.93 12.93 -8.22
CA VAL A 23 -2.86 12.01 -8.60
C VAL A 23 -3.17 10.66 -7.94
N VAL A 24 -3.51 9.69 -8.76
CA VAL A 24 -4.15 8.45 -8.31
C VAL A 24 -3.38 7.21 -8.76
N LEU A 25 -3.84 6.03 -8.36
CA LEU A 25 -3.16 4.76 -8.60
C LEU A 25 -2.74 4.53 -10.06
N ASN A 26 -3.54 4.99 -11.03
CA ASN A 26 -3.17 4.88 -12.45
C ASN A 26 -1.98 5.76 -12.82
N ASP A 27 -1.76 6.87 -12.12
CA ASP A 27 -0.59 7.71 -12.33
C ASP A 27 0.65 7.07 -11.72
N TYR A 28 0.50 6.42 -10.55
CA TYR A 28 1.55 5.60 -9.96
C TYR A 28 1.99 4.50 -10.91
N ARG A 29 1.06 3.75 -11.50
CA ARG A 29 1.37 2.68 -12.46
C ARG A 29 2.20 3.18 -13.64
N ARG A 30 1.76 4.27 -14.27
CA ARG A 30 2.48 4.90 -15.39
C ARG A 30 3.84 5.47 -14.99
N TRP A 31 3.96 5.92 -13.75
CA TRP A 31 5.22 6.39 -13.20
C TRP A 31 6.16 5.21 -12.95
N LEU A 32 5.70 4.15 -12.32
CA LEU A 32 6.49 2.95 -12.03
C LEU A 32 7.00 2.30 -13.32
N GLU A 33 6.18 2.19 -14.36
CA GLU A 33 6.57 1.69 -15.68
C GLU A 33 7.79 2.41 -16.29
N ARG A 34 8.00 3.66 -15.92
CA ARG A 34 9.16 4.45 -16.38
C ARG A 34 10.39 4.35 -15.49
N GLN A 35 10.24 3.77 -14.30
CA GLN A 35 11.32 3.61 -13.34
C GLN A 35 11.97 2.22 -13.42
N VAL A 36 11.26 1.24 -13.95
CA VAL A 36 11.71 -0.16 -13.99
C VAL A 36 12.19 -0.47 -15.41
N ASP A 37 13.30 -1.19 -15.51
CA ASP A 37 13.83 -1.62 -16.81
C ASP A 37 12.88 -2.66 -17.42
N VAL A 38 12.61 -2.52 -18.71
CA VAL A 38 11.66 -3.37 -19.46
C VAL A 38 12.03 -4.86 -19.37
N ASP A 39 13.31 -5.17 -19.19
CA ASP A 39 13.81 -6.56 -19.07
C ASP A 39 13.53 -7.21 -17.71
N THR A 40 13.27 -6.40 -16.69
CA THR A 40 12.82 -6.87 -15.35
C THR A 40 11.30 -6.96 -15.24
N TYR A 41 10.61 -6.56 -16.26
CA TYR A 41 9.18 -6.37 -16.32
C TYR A 41 8.50 -7.59 -16.93
N SER A 42 7.51 -8.16 -16.28
CA SER A 42 6.69 -9.20 -16.92
C SER A 42 5.82 -8.60 -18.02
N PRO A 43 6.07 -8.92 -19.29
CA PRO A 43 5.34 -8.30 -20.42
C PRO A 43 3.84 -8.64 -20.44
N GLU A 44 3.41 -9.63 -19.65
CA GLU A 44 2.03 -10.12 -19.66
C GLU A 44 1.11 -9.44 -18.66
N GLY A 45 1.64 -8.69 -17.70
CA GLY A 45 0.87 -8.13 -16.58
C GLY A 45 0.91 -6.61 -16.42
N GLY A 46 1.74 -5.89 -17.14
CA GLY A 46 1.96 -4.46 -16.93
C GLY A 46 2.41 -4.17 -15.48
N VAL A 47 2.19 -2.98 -14.99
CA VAL A 47 2.52 -2.58 -13.59
C VAL A 47 1.79 -3.42 -12.54
N ILE A 48 0.63 -3.96 -12.87
CA ILE A 48 -0.05 -4.94 -12.03
C ILE A 48 0.76 -6.23 -11.97
N GLY A 49 1.34 -6.67 -13.09
CA GLY A 49 2.24 -7.82 -13.13
C GLY A 49 3.42 -7.66 -12.19
N ASP A 50 4.05 -6.50 -12.15
CA ASP A 50 5.18 -6.24 -11.22
C ASP A 50 4.74 -6.19 -9.76
N TYR A 51 3.60 -5.60 -9.48
CA TYR A 51 3.03 -5.64 -8.14
C TYR A 51 2.76 -7.09 -7.70
N TYR A 52 2.44 -7.98 -8.64
CA TYR A 52 2.16 -9.39 -8.43
C TYR A 52 3.29 -10.33 -8.89
N SER A 53 4.38 -9.83 -9.46
CA SER A 53 5.52 -10.66 -9.91
C SER A 53 6.19 -11.40 -8.75
N SER A 54 5.98 -10.95 -7.50
CA SER A 54 6.31 -11.69 -6.29
C SER A 54 5.50 -12.98 -6.11
N GLY A 55 4.53 -13.28 -6.98
CA GLY A 55 3.63 -14.42 -6.90
C GLY A 55 2.47 -14.22 -5.91
N ILE A 56 2.18 -12.98 -5.53
CA ILE A 56 1.04 -12.64 -4.67
C ILE A 56 -0.09 -12.13 -5.56
N MET A 57 -1.27 -12.71 -5.40
CA MET A 57 -2.47 -12.27 -6.09
C MET A 57 -3.13 -11.07 -5.38
N ASN A 58 -3.95 -10.34 -6.12
CA ASN A 58 -4.74 -9.25 -5.54
C ASN A 58 -5.65 -9.78 -4.43
N ASN A 59 -5.71 -9.04 -3.31
CA ASN A 59 -6.41 -9.42 -2.09
C ASN A 59 -5.91 -10.71 -1.42
N ASP A 60 -4.78 -11.27 -1.87
CA ASP A 60 -4.15 -12.41 -1.21
C ASP A 60 -3.58 -11.99 0.16
N TRP A 61 -3.79 -12.82 1.16
CA TRP A 61 -3.25 -12.65 2.51
C TRP A 61 -1.84 -13.24 2.68
N THR A 62 -1.29 -13.85 1.64
CA THR A 62 0.10 -14.25 1.61
C THR A 62 0.99 -13.02 1.67
N ALA A 63 2.02 -13.07 2.48
CA ALA A 63 2.93 -11.95 2.66
C ALA A 63 4.29 -12.24 2.06
N ARG A 64 4.86 -11.25 1.41
CA ARG A 64 6.22 -11.28 0.87
C ARG A 64 6.85 -9.89 0.97
N PRO A 65 8.17 -9.77 1.02
CA PRO A 65 8.80 -8.46 0.92
C PRO A 65 8.54 -7.85 -0.47
N TRP A 66 8.43 -6.53 -0.50
CA TRP A 66 8.43 -5.77 -1.74
C TRP A 66 9.71 -6.08 -2.52
N HIS A 67 9.58 -6.40 -3.80
CA HIS A 67 10.68 -6.94 -4.63
C HIS A 67 11.49 -5.88 -5.38
N LEU A 68 11.03 -4.63 -5.40
CA LEU A 68 11.74 -3.50 -5.97
C LEU A 68 12.36 -2.64 -4.86
N ASP A 69 13.07 -1.59 -5.25
CA ASP A 69 13.57 -0.60 -4.30
C ASP A 69 12.43 0.06 -3.52
N GLU A 70 12.63 0.33 -2.23
CA GLU A 70 11.62 0.93 -1.37
C GLU A 70 11.09 2.25 -1.91
N SER A 71 11.97 3.06 -2.54
CA SER A 71 11.59 4.34 -3.13
C SER A 71 10.52 4.22 -4.23
N LEU A 72 10.39 3.04 -4.83
CA LEU A 72 9.40 2.72 -5.85
C LEU A 72 8.07 2.23 -5.26
N HIS A 73 8.02 1.98 -3.95
CA HIS A 73 6.80 1.52 -3.30
C HIS A 73 5.69 2.58 -3.36
N HIS A 74 4.44 2.13 -3.54
CA HIS A 74 3.27 3.00 -3.63
C HIS A 74 3.15 4.00 -2.46
N THR A 75 3.47 3.57 -1.24
CA THR A 75 3.43 4.41 -0.04
C THR A 75 4.42 5.57 -0.15
N ASN A 76 5.66 5.30 -0.60
CA ASN A 76 6.68 6.34 -0.83
C ASN A 76 6.25 7.30 -1.93
N TRP A 77 5.75 6.76 -3.04
CA TRP A 77 5.27 7.59 -4.16
C TRP A 77 4.14 8.53 -3.74
N THR A 78 3.17 8.04 -2.96
CA THR A 78 2.06 8.85 -2.45
C THR A 78 2.56 10.05 -1.63
N VAL A 79 3.53 9.83 -0.76
CA VAL A 79 4.14 10.90 0.03
C VAL A 79 4.98 11.84 -0.83
N ASN A 80 5.76 11.30 -1.80
CA ASN A 80 6.54 12.13 -2.71
C ASN A 80 5.68 13.08 -3.54
N GLU A 81 4.54 12.61 -4.09
CA GLU A 81 3.61 13.45 -4.81
C GLU A 81 2.93 14.50 -3.91
N SER A 82 2.67 14.15 -2.64
CA SER A 82 2.14 15.07 -1.65
C SER A 82 3.15 16.17 -1.28
N LEU A 83 4.41 15.80 -1.07
CA LEU A 83 5.50 16.74 -0.82
C LEU A 83 5.73 17.68 -2.01
N LYS A 84 5.70 17.13 -3.23
CA LYS A 84 5.79 17.94 -4.45
C LYS A 84 4.68 18.99 -4.54
N PHE A 85 3.43 18.60 -4.21
CA PHE A 85 2.33 19.58 -4.12
C PHE A 85 2.63 20.67 -3.09
N LEU A 86 3.05 20.30 -1.87
CA LEU A 86 3.35 21.26 -0.80
C LEU A 86 4.47 22.23 -1.18
N GLN A 87 5.46 21.79 -1.94
CA GLN A 87 6.58 22.61 -2.41
C GLN A 87 6.20 23.54 -3.57
N THR A 88 5.25 23.14 -4.40
CA THR A 88 4.91 23.88 -5.63
C THR A 88 3.61 24.69 -5.54
N ARG A 89 2.83 24.51 -4.48
CA ARG A 89 1.60 25.28 -4.27
C ARG A 89 1.86 26.75 -4.05
N ASP A 90 0.88 27.58 -4.33
CA ASP A 90 0.90 28.99 -3.92
C ASP A 90 0.80 29.08 -2.39
N PRO A 91 1.82 29.60 -1.68
CA PRO A 91 1.80 29.68 -0.22
C PRO A 91 0.78 30.69 0.32
N SER A 92 0.32 31.63 -0.50
CA SER A 92 -0.68 32.64 -0.11
C SER A 92 -2.10 32.08 -0.13
N CYS A 93 -2.33 30.93 -0.76
CA CYS A 93 -3.65 30.32 -0.88
C CYS A 93 -3.84 29.21 0.14
N PRO A 94 -4.98 29.18 0.86
CA PRO A 94 -5.33 28.04 1.69
C PRO A 94 -5.54 26.80 0.81
N TYR A 95 -5.18 25.64 1.35
CA TYR A 95 -5.31 24.37 0.63
C TYR A 95 -6.01 23.31 1.46
N PHE A 96 -6.57 22.32 0.77
CA PHE A 96 -7.06 21.09 1.34
C PHE A 96 -6.39 19.93 0.60
N LEU A 97 -5.61 19.13 1.33
CA LEU A 97 -4.87 18.00 0.80
C LEU A 97 -5.42 16.70 1.40
N THR A 98 -5.85 15.79 0.56
CA THR A 98 -6.16 14.41 0.94
C THR A 98 -5.01 13.51 0.52
N VAL A 99 -4.42 12.81 1.47
CA VAL A 99 -3.40 11.79 1.24
C VAL A 99 -3.99 10.43 1.57
N SER A 100 -4.07 9.56 0.57
CA SER A 100 -4.73 8.27 0.71
C SER A 100 -3.76 7.13 0.39
N PHE A 101 -3.52 6.27 1.38
CA PHE A 101 -2.65 5.10 1.23
C PHE A 101 -3.46 3.87 0.82
N LEU A 102 -2.90 3.03 -0.04
CA LEU A 102 -3.43 1.71 -0.33
C LEU A 102 -3.13 0.75 0.81
N ALA A 103 -1.89 0.72 1.28
CA ALA A 103 -1.48 -0.05 2.44
C ALA A 103 -2.27 0.40 3.69
N PRO A 104 -2.56 -0.50 4.64
CA PRO A 104 -2.17 -1.90 4.72
C PRO A 104 -3.16 -2.89 4.07
N HIS A 105 -3.91 -2.47 3.04
CA HIS A 105 -4.75 -3.36 2.25
C HIS A 105 -3.90 -4.42 1.53
N PRO A 106 -4.34 -5.69 1.44
CA PRO A 106 -3.66 -6.70 0.62
C PRO A 106 -3.47 -6.24 -0.84
N PRO A 107 -2.39 -6.66 -1.49
CA PRO A 107 -1.40 -7.66 -1.08
C PRO A 107 -0.45 -7.15 0.00
N LEU A 108 -0.01 -8.08 0.90
CA LEU A 108 0.82 -7.75 2.06
C LEU A 108 2.31 -7.75 1.66
N VAL A 109 2.75 -6.65 1.07
CA VAL A 109 4.08 -6.51 0.47
C VAL A 109 4.88 -5.31 1.01
N PRO A 110 5.18 -5.28 2.31
CA PRO A 110 6.04 -4.24 2.87
C PRO A 110 7.47 -4.34 2.33
N PRO A 111 8.26 -3.24 2.33
CA PRO A 111 9.70 -3.36 2.15
C PRO A 111 10.32 -4.32 3.17
N ALA A 112 11.38 -5.03 2.77
CA ALA A 112 11.96 -6.14 3.55
C ALA A 112 12.31 -5.76 4.99
N CYS A 113 12.90 -4.57 5.19
CA CYS A 113 13.29 -4.09 6.53
C CYS A 113 12.10 -3.95 7.49
N TYR A 114 10.92 -3.61 7.00
CA TYR A 114 9.71 -3.53 7.81
C TYR A 114 9.09 -4.90 8.07
N LEU A 115 9.18 -5.83 7.12
CA LEU A 115 8.76 -7.22 7.34
C LEU A 115 9.62 -7.89 8.41
N ASP A 116 10.94 -7.82 8.25
CA ASP A 116 11.92 -8.46 9.12
C ASP A 116 11.78 -7.99 10.57
N ARG A 117 11.45 -6.72 10.78
CA ARG A 117 11.23 -6.15 12.11
C ARG A 117 10.20 -6.93 12.95
N TYR A 118 9.15 -7.42 12.31
CA TYR A 118 8.02 -8.08 12.99
C TYR A 118 8.03 -9.61 12.86
N LEU A 119 8.85 -10.19 11.99
CA LEU A 119 8.93 -11.65 11.84
C LEU A 119 9.42 -12.35 13.11
N HIS A 120 10.23 -11.67 13.90
CA HIS A 120 10.83 -12.21 15.13
C HIS A 120 10.11 -11.77 16.41
N GLU A 121 9.10 -10.91 16.29
CA GLU A 121 8.33 -10.40 17.41
C GLU A 121 7.14 -11.31 17.76
N GLU A 122 6.79 -11.34 19.03
CA GLU A 122 5.53 -11.90 19.50
C GLU A 122 4.42 -10.88 19.31
N LEU A 123 3.67 -11.02 18.22
CA LEU A 123 2.54 -10.14 17.94
C LEU A 123 1.30 -10.60 18.72
N PRO A 124 0.48 -9.65 19.23
CA PRO A 124 -0.73 -9.99 19.94
C PRO A 124 -1.68 -10.80 19.05
N ALA A 125 -2.37 -11.79 19.62
CA ALA A 125 -3.35 -12.57 18.88
C ALA A 125 -4.43 -11.65 18.27
N PRO A 126 -4.94 -11.96 17.07
CA PRO A 126 -6.05 -11.19 16.51
C PRO A 126 -7.27 -11.32 17.43
N ALA A 127 -7.98 -10.21 17.64
CA ALA A 127 -9.25 -10.24 18.33
C ALA A 127 -10.27 -10.95 17.42
N ILE A 128 -10.82 -12.05 17.91
CA ILE A 128 -11.87 -12.80 17.21
C ILE A 128 -13.16 -12.56 17.98
N GLY A 129 -14.16 -11.99 17.32
CA GLY A 129 -15.48 -11.81 17.91
C GLY A 129 -16.21 -13.15 18.07
N ASP A 130 -17.02 -13.27 19.10
CA ASP A 130 -17.85 -14.45 19.37
C ASP A 130 -18.87 -14.78 18.26
N TRP A 131 -19.13 -13.80 17.40
CA TRP A 131 -19.94 -13.94 16.19
C TRP A 131 -19.15 -14.47 14.98
N ALA A 132 -17.82 -14.56 15.08
CA ALA A 132 -16.97 -14.99 13.98
C ALA A 132 -16.91 -16.51 13.91
N GLU A 133 -17.56 -17.08 12.93
CA GLU A 133 -17.42 -18.49 12.60
C GLU A 133 -16.17 -18.69 11.74
N PRO A 134 -15.19 -19.49 12.18
CA PRO A 134 -14.08 -19.88 11.33
C PRO A 134 -14.65 -20.63 10.10
N PRO A 135 -14.14 -20.40 8.89
CA PRO A 135 -14.55 -21.17 7.74
C PRO A 135 -14.28 -22.65 7.96
N GLU A 136 -15.28 -23.50 7.77
CA GLU A 136 -15.29 -24.91 8.17
C GLU A 136 -14.19 -25.76 7.51
N HIS A 137 -13.65 -25.37 6.40
CA HIS A 137 -12.59 -26.12 5.70
C HIS A 137 -11.59 -25.13 5.14
N GLY A 138 -10.47 -24.94 5.86
CA GLY A 138 -9.32 -24.18 5.38
C GLY A 138 -9.68 -22.92 4.65
N GLY A 139 -10.80 -22.33 5.01
CA GLY A 139 -11.54 -21.29 4.38
C GLY A 139 -11.12 -21.14 2.93
N LYS A 140 -11.76 -20.58 2.08
CA LYS A 140 -11.26 -20.27 0.74
C LYS A 140 -9.98 -19.41 0.80
N GLY A 141 -9.02 -19.81 1.66
CA GLY A 141 -7.69 -19.25 1.78
C GLY A 141 -6.91 -19.35 0.46
N ASP A 142 -7.38 -20.24 -0.42
CA ASP A 142 -6.93 -20.34 -1.80
C ASP A 142 -7.73 -19.43 -2.76
N ASP A 143 -8.81 -18.80 -2.30
CA ASP A 143 -9.53 -17.81 -3.08
C ASP A 143 -8.93 -16.41 -2.77
N PRO A 144 -8.15 -15.84 -3.68
CA PRO A 144 -7.49 -14.57 -3.47
C PRO A 144 -8.47 -13.40 -3.27
N GLU A 145 -9.72 -13.57 -3.64
CA GLU A 145 -10.77 -12.57 -3.44
C GLU A 145 -11.55 -12.77 -2.13
N SER A 146 -11.22 -13.81 -1.34
CA SER A 146 -11.89 -14.06 -0.09
C SER A 146 -11.52 -13.00 0.96
N TYR A 147 -12.51 -12.32 1.50
CA TYR A 147 -12.36 -11.43 2.65
C TYR A 147 -12.33 -12.19 4.00
N ARG A 148 -12.52 -13.50 3.97
CA ARG A 148 -12.40 -14.40 5.12
C ARG A 148 -11.25 -15.35 4.88
N VAL A 149 -10.31 -15.38 5.81
CA VAL A 149 -9.14 -16.24 5.71
C VAL A 149 -8.92 -16.95 7.04
N ASN A 150 -8.55 -18.23 6.97
CA ASN A 150 -8.15 -19.02 8.12
C ASN A 150 -6.67 -19.38 8.01
N LEU A 151 -5.82 -18.39 8.15
CA LEU A 151 -4.36 -18.59 8.19
C LEU A 151 -3.94 -19.13 9.55
N GLN A 152 -3.01 -20.09 9.55
CA GLN A 152 -2.46 -20.67 10.76
C GLN A 152 -0.94 -20.79 10.68
N GLY A 153 -0.31 -21.01 11.83
CA GLY A 153 1.13 -21.26 11.93
C GLY A 153 1.98 -20.16 11.29
N LEU A 154 2.91 -20.54 10.46
CA LEU A 154 3.85 -19.62 9.83
C LEU A 154 3.15 -18.62 8.88
N ALA A 155 2.16 -19.07 8.13
CA ALA A 155 1.42 -18.20 7.22
C ALA A 155 0.72 -17.05 7.96
N LEU A 156 0.05 -17.35 9.07
CA LEU A 156 -0.56 -16.33 9.93
C LEU A 156 0.50 -15.39 10.51
N LYS A 157 1.60 -15.93 11.02
CA LYS A 157 2.70 -15.13 11.58
C LYS A 157 3.26 -14.16 10.54
N THR A 158 3.55 -14.65 9.33
CA THR A 158 4.11 -13.83 8.25
C THR A 158 3.13 -12.76 7.77
N ALA A 159 1.86 -13.11 7.58
CA ALA A 159 0.84 -12.15 7.19
C ALA A 159 0.68 -11.01 8.21
N ARG A 160 0.68 -11.34 9.50
CA ARG A 160 0.61 -10.35 10.58
C ARG A 160 1.86 -9.47 10.63
N ALA A 161 3.05 -10.07 10.52
CA ALA A 161 4.30 -9.32 10.46
C ALA A 161 4.31 -8.33 9.29
N ALA A 162 3.86 -8.77 8.13
CA ALA A 162 3.76 -7.90 6.96
C ALA A 162 2.72 -6.77 7.14
N TYR A 163 1.58 -7.06 7.73
CA TYR A 163 0.55 -6.05 8.03
C TYR A 163 1.10 -4.97 8.97
N TYR A 164 1.74 -5.35 10.07
CA TYR A 164 2.39 -4.41 10.99
C TYR A 164 3.55 -3.66 10.31
N GLY A 165 4.31 -4.36 9.46
CA GLY A 165 5.37 -3.75 8.66
C GLY A 165 4.84 -2.66 7.73
N MET A 166 3.72 -2.90 7.06
CA MET A 166 3.08 -1.87 6.22
C MET A 166 2.58 -0.67 7.04
N ILE A 167 2.04 -0.88 8.22
CA ILE A 167 1.63 0.21 9.12
C ILE A 167 2.84 1.03 9.53
N ASN A 168 3.93 0.39 9.94
CA ASN A 168 5.15 1.09 10.31
C ASN A 168 5.77 1.87 9.15
N HIS A 169 5.75 1.30 7.94
CA HIS A 169 6.18 1.99 6.74
C HIS A 169 5.35 3.25 6.47
N ILE A 170 4.03 3.18 6.61
CA ILE A 170 3.15 4.35 6.50
C ILE A 170 3.51 5.40 7.55
N ASP A 171 3.73 5.00 8.80
CA ASP A 171 4.07 5.92 9.90
C ASP A 171 5.37 6.68 9.61
N ASP A 172 6.40 5.99 9.15
CA ASP A 172 7.66 6.61 8.75
C ASP A 172 7.47 7.57 7.56
N GLN A 173 6.66 7.23 6.58
CA GLN A 173 6.36 8.10 5.45
C GLN A 173 5.49 9.30 5.85
N MET A 174 4.55 9.12 6.77
CA MET A 174 3.78 10.22 7.34
C MET A 174 4.68 11.21 8.11
N ARG A 175 5.66 10.71 8.85
CA ARG A 175 6.65 11.57 9.51
C ARG A 175 7.39 12.44 8.50
N ARG A 176 7.83 11.88 7.37
CA ARG A 176 8.43 12.65 6.27
C ARG A 176 7.51 13.74 5.73
N LEU A 177 6.21 13.47 5.63
CA LEU A 177 5.23 14.42 5.14
C LEU A 177 4.95 15.55 6.14
N LEU A 178 4.92 15.23 7.43
CA LEU A 178 4.56 16.19 8.48
C LEU A 178 5.71 17.12 8.86
N ASN A 179 6.96 16.69 8.73
CA ASN A 179 8.12 17.52 9.07
C ASN A 179 8.12 18.88 8.35
N PRO A 180 7.97 18.98 7.03
CA PRO A 180 7.93 20.26 6.35
C PRO A 180 6.70 21.12 6.70
N ILE A 181 5.59 20.48 7.06
CA ILE A 181 4.35 21.17 7.45
C ILE A 181 4.52 21.82 8.81
N ASN A 182 5.24 21.18 9.71
CA ASN A 182 5.47 21.65 11.09
C ASN A 182 6.71 22.55 11.22
N GLY A 183 7.44 22.84 10.11
CA GLY A 183 8.66 23.64 10.14
C GLY A 183 9.82 22.98 10.89
N VAL A 184 9.81 21.66 10.99
CA VAL A 184 10.91 20.87 11.55
C VAL A 184 11.78 20.41 10.37
N ASP A 185 12.94 21.07 10.18
CA ASP A 185 13.97 20.67 9.23
C ASP A 185 14.72 19.42 9.69
#